data_2ec53181b68dc2b0e7e7180905e7a961
#
_entry.id   2ec53181b68dc2b0e7e7180905e7a961
#
_cell.length_a   1.000
_cell.length_b   1.000
_cell.length_c   1.000
_cell.angle_alpha   90.00
_cell.angle_beta   90.00
_cell.angle_gamma   90.00
#
_symmetry.space_group_name_H-M   'P 1'
#
loop_
_entity.id
_entity.type
_entity.pdbx_description
1 polymer ?
#
loop_
_entity_poly.entity_id
_entity_poly.type
_entity_poly.pdbx_seq_one_letter_code
_entity_poly.pdbx_strand_id
1 'polypeptide(L)'
;MIVRGGTLVTARGVERADIAINNGQITDFGPDLDADGREIDATGLHVFPGGIDSHVHFNEPGRTDWEDIAHGSAALAAGGYTSFIDMPLNNLPVTTTVEAFDLKLEAMKRSSQVDFGLWGGLVPGNLDQVEPLVRRGVMGFKAFMCPSGIDEFPACDEASLREGMKRIADLGSILLVHAEDPALLRDPRGPTARDFLRSRPPEAERWAIQHAIAIAEATGCSLHIVHVSTGRGAKAIDEARHRGVDATGETCPHYLLYADTDLERLGGFAKCAPPLRSGIDREQMWRIPMVVSDHSPATLDLKQGDDFRRIWGGISGCQSTRQLLLAQDRLALPTIAAVTSSNIARRFRLADKGDVAPGFDADLWIVDLAQDVIRREDLLYRNQFSVHEGQMIRGRTVKTLVRGQEAGAGGRFIRPAAGL
;
A
#
# COMPACT_ATOMS: atom_id res chain seq x y z
N MET A 1 -28.92 10.01 -1.22
CA MET A 1 -28.18 10.40 0.00
C MET A 1 -27.29 11.58 -0.33
N ILE A 2 -27.07 12.49 0.64
CA ILE A 2 -26.17 13.63 0.46
C ILE A 2 -25.21 13.75 1.66
N VAL A 3 -23.95 14.10 1.39
CA VAL A 3 -22.98 14.56 2.40
C VAL A 3 -22.95 16.08 2.29
N ARG A 4 -23.32 16.78 3.36
CA ARG A 4 -23.62 18.22 3.31
C ARG A 4 -22.57 19.06 4.05
N GLY A 5 -22.20 20.20 3.43
CA GLY A 5 -21.50 21.30 4.07
C GLY A 5 -20.03 21.01 4.44
N GLY A 6 -19.47 19.94 3.91
CA GLY A 6 -18.09 19.54 4.18
C GLY A 6 -17.06 20.38 3.40
N THR A 7 -15.81 20.38 3.89
CA THR A 7 -14.66 20.85 3.13
C THR A 7 -14.15 19.70 2.27
N LEU A 8 -14.53 19.68 0.99
CA LEU A 8 -14.08 18.67 0.03
C LEU A 8 -12.60 18.89 -0.30
N VAL A 9 -11.81 17.82 -0.18
CA VAL A 9 -10.38 17.80 -0.53
C VAL A 9 -10.15 16.76 -1.61
N THR A 10 -9.76 17.20 -2.78
CA THR A 10 -9.35 16.32 -3.89
C THR A 10 -7.92 16.63 -4.33
N ALA A 11 -7.35 15.86 -5.22
CA ALA A 11 -6.05 16.16 -5.82
C ALA A 11 -6.03 17.50 -6.60
N ARG A 12 -7.21 18.01 -6.98
CA ARG A 12 -7.37 19.28 -7.72
C ARG A 12 -7.40 20.50 -6.82
N GLY A 13 -7.79 20.35 -5.55
CA GLY A 13 -7.91 21.49 -4.64
C GLY A 13 -8.76 21.19 -3.41
N VAL A 14 -9.10 22.27 -2.71
CA VAL A 14 -9.95 22.29 -1.52
C VAL A 14 -11.08 23.29 -1.73
N GLU A 15 -12.30 22.85 -1.54
CA GLU A 15 -13.50 23.68 -1.69
C GLU A 15 -14.58 23.25 -0.72
N ARG A 16 -15.54 24.13 -0.42
CA ARG A 16 -16.74 23.77 0.32
C ARG A 16 -17.75 23.19 -0.65
N ALA A 17 -18.24 21.99 -0.39
CA ALA A 17 -19.22 21.34 -1.27
C ALA A 17 -20.10 20.35 -0.52
N ASP A 18 -21.29 20.18 -1.05
CA ASP A 18 -22.14 19.01 -0.83
C ASP A 18 -21.78 17.92 -1.84
N ILE A 19 -22.05 16.67 -1.52
CA ILE A 19 -21.80 15.52 -2.41
C ILE A 19 -23.08 14.70 -2.49
N ALA A 20 -23.69 14.66 -3.66
CA ALA A 20 -24.90 13.86 -3.93
C ALA A 20 -24.50 12.43 -4.33
N ILE A 21 -25.17 11.45 -3.74
CA ILE A 21 -24.86 10.02 -3.92
C ILE A 21 -26.15 9.28 -4.25
N ASN A 22 -26.11 8.49 -5.32
CA ASN A 22 -27.18 7.59 -5.69
C ASN A 22 -26.64 6.22 -6.11
N ASN A 23 -27.24 5.15 -5.61
CA ASN A 23 -26.85 3.76 -5.91
C ASN A 23 -25.36 3.48 -5.71
N GLY A 24 -24.74 4.09 -4.69
CA GLY A 24 -23.34 3.88 -4.36
C GLY A 24 -22.36 4.70 -5.19
N GLN A 25 -22.82 5.52 -6.10
CA GLN A 25 -21.99 6.38 -6.94
C GLN A 25 -22.25 7.86 -6.65
N ILE A 26 -21.23 8.68 -6.83
CA ILE A 26 -21.35 10.13 -6.81
C ILE A 26 -22.08 10.56 -8.07
N THR A 27 -23.16 11.32 -7.91
CA THR A 27 -23.94 11.88 -9.04
C THR A 27 -23.60 13.33 -9.31
N ASP A 28 -23.26 14.09 -8.25
CA ASP A 28 -22.86 15.48 -8.36
C ASP A 28 -22.10 15.94 -7.11
N PHE A 29 -21.36 17.03 -7.20
CA PHE A 29 -20.81 17.75 -6.05
C PHE A 29 -20.76 19.26 -6.34
N GLY A 30 -21.00 20.07 -5.32
CA GLY A 30 -21.02 21.55 -5.44
C GLY A 30 -21.75 22.17 -4.26
N PRO A 31 -21.92 23.50 -4.26
CA PRO A 31 -22.65 24.19 -3.22
C PRO A 31 -24.18 23.94 -3.32
N ASP A 32 -24.85 23.89 -2.19
CA ASP A 32 -26.31 23.93 -2.06
C ASP A 32 -27.06 22.91 -2.95
N LEU A 33 -26.59 21.65 -3.00
CA LEU A 33 -27.24 20.63 -3.79
C LEU A 33 -28.57 20.20 -3.19
N ASP A 34 -29.59 20.07 -4.04
CA ASP A 34 -30.81 19.37 -3.69
C ASP A 34 -30.65 17.86 -3.90
N ALA A 35 -30.88 17.09 -2.84
CA ALA A 35 -30.89 15.64 -2.94
C ALA A 35 -31.88 15.06 -1.92
N ASP A 36 -32.69 14.12 -2.38
CA ASP A 36 -33.63 13.39 -1.53
C ASP A 36 -32.92 12.31 -0.71
N GLY A 37 -33.47 12.03 0.47
CA GLY A 37 -33.12 10.87 1.29
C GLY A 37 -32.17 11.19 2.44
N ARG A 38 -31.32 10.21 2.81
CA ARG A 38 -30.44 10.31 3.99
C ARG A 38 -29.42 11.43 3.82
N GLU A 39 -29.26 12.23 4.86
CA GLU A 39 -28.25 13.29 4.94
C GLU A 39 -27.17 12.92 5.97
N ILE A 40 -25.91 13.23 5.63
CA ILE A 40 -24.77 13.19 6.54
C ILE A 40 -24.24 14.62 6.66
N ASP A 41 -24.36 15.20 7.85
CA ASP A 41 -23.81 16.52 8.15
C ASP A 41 -22.27 16.40 8.28
N ALA A 42 -21.56 17.08 7.39
CA ALA A 42 -20.10 17.20 7.39
C ALA A 42 -19.63 18.63 7.68
N THR A 43 -20.52 19.48 8.25
CA THR A 43 -20.17 20.85 8.61
C THR A 43 -18.99 20.89 9.57
N GLY A 44 -17.93 21.62 9.20
CA GLY A 44 -16.69 21.71 9.99
C GLY A 44 -15.74 20.53 9.79
N LEU A 45 -16.15 19.52 9.03
CA LEU A 45 -15.32 18.35 8.71
C LEU A 45 -14.69 18.46 7.32
N HIS A 46 -13.65 17.67 7.09
CA HIS A 46 -13.06 17.50 5.76
C HIS A 46 -13.55 16.19 5.15
N VAL A 47 -13.76 16.21 3.84
CA VAL A 47 -14.18 15.05 3.06
C VAL A 47 -13.12 14.78 1.99
N PHE A 48 -12.42 13.67 2.13
CA PHE A 48 -11.44 13.19 1.16
C PHE A 48 -12.03 12.04 0.35
N PRO A 49 -11.51 11.77 -0.87
CA PRO A 49 -11.73 10.48 -1.51
C PRO A 49 -11.21 9.37 -0.59
N GLY A 50 -11.88 8.23 -0.60
CA GLY A 50 -11.42 7.05 0.11
C GLY A 50 -9.99 6.69 -0.25
N GLY A 51 -9.18 6.35 0.76
CA GLY A 51 -7.82 5.90 0.57
C GLY A 51 -7.77 4.56 -0.17
N ILE A 52 -6.68 4.35 -0.92
CA ILE A 52 -6.36 3.08 -1.55
C ILE A 52 -4.99 2.64 -1.04
N ASP A 53 -4.92 1.50 -0.35
CA ASP A 53 -3.64 0.93 0.06
C ASP A 53 -3.27 -0.22 -0.86
N SER A 54 -2.34 0.01 -1.78
CA SER A 54 -1.94 -1.00 -2.76
C SER A 54 -0.90 -2.01 -2.24
N HIS A 55 -0.52 -1.91 -0.96
CA HIS A 55 0.52 -2.74 -0.39
C HIS A 55 0.21 -3.14 1.05
N VAL A 56 -0.52 -4.22 1.22
CA VAL A 56 -0.78 -4.84 2.53
C VAL A 56 -0.57 -6.34 2.47
N HIS A 57 -0.29 -6.95 3.61
CA HIS A 57 -0.14 -8.39 3.78
C HIS A 57 -1.14 -8.89 4.82
N PHE A 58 -2.33 -9.29 4.36
CA PHE A 58 -3.28 -10.01 5.21
C PHE A 58 -3.04 -11.50 5.07
N ASN A 59 -2.70 -12.12 6.20
CA ASN A 59 -2.10 -13.44 6.26
C ASN A 59 -3.12 -14.59 6.25
N GLU A 60 -4.36 -14.32 5.88
CA GLU A 60 -5.42 -15.29 5.65
C GLU A 60 -5.50 -15.63 4.15
N PRO A 61 -5.56 -16.93 3.81
CA PRO A 61 -5.49 -18.11 4.69
C PRO A 61 -4.08 -18.39 5.22
N GLY A 62 -3.98 -19.24 6.23
CA GLY A 62 -2.77 -19.92 6.69
C GLY A 62 -2.10 -19.34 7.93
N ARG A 63 -1.90 -18.02 8.03
CA ARG A 63 -1.25 -17.34 9.16
C ARG A 63 -2.17 -16.28 9.78
N THR A 64 -3.41 -16.65 10.07
CA THR A 64 -4.44 -15.74 10.62
C THR A 64 -4.12 -15.20 12.01
N ASP A 65 -3.21 -15.84 12.73
CA ASP A 65 -2.66 -15.37 14.00
C ASP A 65 -1.75 -14.13 13.85
N TRP A 66 -1.15 -13.93 12.67
CA TRP A 66 -0.37 -12.72 12.36
C TRP A 66 -1.29 -11.54 12.05
N GLU A 67 -2.22 -11.71 11.11
CA GLU A 67 -3.29 -10.79 10.75
C GLU A 67 -4.32 -11.53 9.91
N ASP A 68 -5.58 -11.36 10.21
CA ASP A 68 -6.67 -11.82 9.37
C ASP A 68 -7.30 -10.67 8.56
N ILE A 69 -8.10 -11.01 7.59
CA ILE A 69 -8.74 -10.04 6.69
C ILE A 69 -9.72 -9.14 7.44
N ALA A 70 -10.43 -9.66 8.44
CA ALA A 70 -11.43 -8.91 9.18
C ALA A 70 -10.79 -7.77 9.99
N HIS A 71 -9.72 -8.08 10.76
CA HIS A 71 -9.00 -7.07 11.54
C HIS A 71 -8.27 -6.08 10.65
N GLY A 72 -7.50 -6.56 9.67
CA GLY A 72 -6.74 -5.69 8.78
C GLY A 72 -7.63 -4.74 7.97
N SER A 73 -8.76 -5.23 7.43
CA SER A 73 -9.69 -4.37 6.67
C SER A 73 -10.48 -3.41 7.57
N ALA A 74 -10.75 -3.77 8.84
CA ALA A 74 -11.30 -2.85 9.83
C ALA A 74 -10.31 -1.72 10.16
N ALA A 75 -9.03 -2.07 10.34
CA ALA A 75 -7.96 -1.10 10.57
C ALA A 75 -7.81 -0.13 9.39
N LEU A 76 -7.87 -0.61 8.16
CA LEU A 76 -7.90 0.23 6.96
C LEU A 76 -9.10 1.18 6.96
N ALA A 77 -10.30 0.67 7.23
CA ALA A 77 -11.51 1.51 7.30
C ALA A 77 -11.38 2.61 8.37
N ALA A 78 -10.85 2.29 9.55
CA ALA A 78 -10.57 3.28 10.60
C ALA A 78 -9.53 4.33 10.16
N GLY A 79 -8.61 3.95 9.28
CA GLY A 79 -7.62 4.82 8.63
C GLY A 79 -8.17 5.66 7.46
N GLY A 80 -9.45 5.50 7.10
CA GLY A 80 -10.07 6.22 5.98
C GLY A 80 -9.77 5.59 4.61
N TYR A 81 -9.38 4.32 4.59
CA TYR A 81 -9.21 3.54 3.37
C TYR A 81 -10.51 2.83 3.00
N THR A 82 -10.88 2.89 1.73
CA THR A 82 -12.06 2.25 1.16
C THR A 82 -11.71 1.09 0.25
N SER A 83 -10.43 0.98 -0.10
CA SER A 83 -9.93 -0.09 -0.94
C SER A 83 -8.50 -0.45 -0.57
N PHE A 84 -8.14 -1.70 -0.80
CA PHE A 84 -6.75 -2.17 -0.70
C PHE A 84 -6.45 -3.22 -1.76
N ILE A 85 -5.15 -3.48 -1.97
CA ILE A 85 -4.69 -4.58 -2.82
C ILE A 85 -3.71 -5.42 -2.01
N ASP A 86 -4.05 -6.68 -1.80
CA ASP A 86 -3.30 -7.58 -0.94
C ASP A 86 -2.16 -8.26 -1.69
N MET A 87 -0.99 -8.32 -1.04
CA MET A 87 0.23 -8.93 -1.58
C MET A 87 0.12 -10.46 -1.64
N PRO A 88 0.84 -11.11 -2.59
CA PRO A 88 0.66 -12.53 -2.84
C PRO A 88 1.41 -13.45 -1.87
N LEU A 89 2.03 -12.91 -0.84
CA LEU A 89 2.88 -13.65 0.08
C LEU A 89 2.55 -13.32 1.54
N ASN A 90 3.11 -14.12 2.43
CA ASN A 90 2.87 -14.28 3.85
C ASN A 90 1.60 -15.08 4.18
N ASN A 91 0.54 -15.05 3.37
CA ASN A 91 -0.54 -16.04 3.45
C ASN A 91 -0.07 -17.41 2.92
N LEU A 92 -0.73 -18.49 3.34
CA LEU A 92 -0.44 -19.86 2.90
C LEU A 92 -1.72 -20.54 2.42
N PRO A 93 -1.74 -21.07 1.19
CA PRO A 93 -0.69 -21.00 0.18
C PRO A 93 -0.48 -19.58 -0.34
N VAL A 94 0.75 -19.24 -0.80
CA VAL A 94 1.07 -17.98 -1.46
C VAL A 94 0.32 -17.87 -2.79
N THR A 95 -0.07 -16.68 -3.21
CA THR A 95 -0.95 -16.44 -4.38
C THR A 95 -0.16 -16.49 -5.70
N THR A 96 0.43 -17.65 -5.99
CA THR A 96 1.26 -17.91 -7.18
C THR A 96 0.58 -18.84 -8.20
N THR A 97 -0.57 -19.41 -7.85
CA THR A 97 -1.40 -20.27 -8.71
C THR A 97 -2.87 -19.84 -8.68
N VAL A 98 -3.66 -20.33 -9.64
CA VAL A 98 -5.11 -20.06 -9.69
C VAL A 98 -5.82 -20.62 -8.46
N GLU A 99 -5.44 -21.80 -8.00
CA GLU A 99 -6.04 -22.45 -6.84
C GLU A 99 -5.80 -21.63 -5.57
N ALA A 100 -4.56 -21.14 -5.36
CA ALA A 100 -4.22 -20.28 -4.23
C ALA A 100 -4.97 -18.93 -4.32
N PHE A 101 -5.08 -18.35 -5.52
CA PHE A 101 -5.86 -17.15 -5.76
C PHE A 101 -7.33 -17.34 -5.38
N ASP A 102 -7.95 -18.44 -5.82
CA ASP A 102 -9.36 -18.72 -5.53
C ASP A 102 -9.60 -18.88 -4.01
N LEU A 103 -8.71 -19.55 -3.29
CA LEU A 103 -8.77 -19.67 -1.83
C LEU A 103 -8.70 -18.29 -1.15
N LYS A 104 -7.77 -17.44 -1.58
CA LYS A 104 -7.62 -16.08 -1.06
C LYS A 104 -8.85 -15.23 -1.38
N LEU A 105 -9.34 -15.29 -2.61
CA LEU A 105 -10.53 -14.57 -3.06
C LEU A 105 -11.77 -14.90 -2.22
N GLU A 106 -11.99 -16.18 -1.92
CA GLU A 106 -13.13 -16.60 -1.10
C GLU A 106 -12.97 -16.14 0.38
N ALA A 107 -11.76 -16.15 0.91
CA ALA A 107 -11.49 -15.58 2.24
C ALA A 107 -11.78 -14.06 2.27
N MET A 108 -11.33 -13.32 1.26
CA MET A 108 -11.57 -11.89 1.11
C MET A 108 -13.07 -11.56 1.02
N LYS A 109 -13.82 -12.25 0.17
CA LYS A 109 -15.27 -12.06 0.03
C LYS A 109 -16.04 -12.28 1.33
N ARG A 110 -15.57 -13.20 2.16
CA ARG A 110 -16.21 -13.53 3.44
C ARG A 110 -15.97 -12.49 4.51
N SER A 111 -14.77 -11.87 4.53
CA SER A 111 -14.29 -11.19 5.72
C SER A 111 -13.92 -9.71 5.50
N SER A 112 -13.74 -9.25 4.24
CA SER A 112 -13.31 -7.88 3.99
C SER A 112 -14.41 -6.87 4.27
N GLN A 113 -14.07 -5.80 4.98
CA GLN A 113 -14.97 -4.69 5.32
C GLN A 113 -14.90 -3.54 4.31
N VAL A 114 -13.90 -3.53 3.43
CA VAL A 114 -13.71 -2.55 2.36
C VAL A 114 -13.40 -3.26 1.05
N ASP A 115 -13.44 -2.57 -0.07
CA ASP A 115 -13.18 -3.16 -1.38
C ASP A 115 -11.73 -3.65 -1.49
N PHE A 116 -11.50 -4.70 -2.27
CA PHE A 116 -10.20 -5.35 -2.31
C PHE A 116 -9.81 -5.85 -3.70
N GLY A 117 -8.52 -5.75 -4.02
CA GLY A 117 -7.86 -6.43 -5.12
C GLY A 117 -6.81 -7.41 -4.61
N LEU A 118 -6.29 -8.23 -5.52
CA LEU A 118 -5.26 -9.22 -5.22
C LEU A 118 -4.10 -9.12 -6.22
N TRP A 119 -2.87 -9.12 -5.73
CA TRP A 119 -1.69 -9.32 -6.56
C TRP A 119 -1.44 -10.82 -6.76
N GLY A 120 -1.00 -11.19 -7.97
CA GLY A 120 -0.42 -12.50 -8.23
C GLY A 120 1.08 -12.49 -7.93
N GLY A 121 1.67 -13.64 -7.63
CA GLY A 121 3.11 -13.78 -7.46
C GLY A 121 3.78 -14.24 -8.76
N LEU A 122 4.91 -13.62 -9.11
CA LEU A 122 5.85 -14.13 -10.10
C LEU A 122 7.04 -14.72 -9.35
N VAL A 123 7.24 -16.02 -9.50
CA VAL A 123 8.33 -16.79 -8.90
C VAL A 123 8.96 -17.71 -9.95
N PRO A 124 10.19 -18.20 -9.77
CA PRO A 124 10.77 -19.19 -10.67
C PRO A 124 9.85 -20.40 -10.84
N GLY A 125 9.60 -20.78 -12.10
CA GLY A 125 8.84 -21.98 -12.44
C GLY A 125 7.32 -21.81 -12.53
N ASN A 126 6.73 -20.60 -12.33
CA ASN A 126 5.27 -20.40 -12.43
C ASN A 126 4.80 -19.55 -13.62
N LEU A 127 5.60 -19.46 -14.68
CA LEU A 127 5.24 -18.67 -15.87
C LEU A 127 3.96 -19.13 -16.57
N ASP A 128 3.61 -20.40 -16.45
CA ASP A 128 2.35 -20.99 -16.93
C ASP A 128 1.12 -20.47 -16.17
N GLN A 129 1.30 -19.98 -14.94
CA GLN A 129 0.23 -19.42 -14.11
C GLN A 129 -0.04 -17.93 -14.38
N VAL A 130 0.87 -17.21 -15.05
CA VAL A 130 0.74 -15.77 -15.26
C VAL A 130 -0.54 -15.42 -16.03
N GLU A 131 -0.77 -16.03 -17.18
CA GLU A 131 -1.97 -15.77 -17.98
C GLU A 131 -3.27 -16.23 -17.30
N PRO A 132 -3.35 -17.43 -16.70
CA PRO A 132 -4.50 -17.84 -15.91
C PRO A 132 -4.85 -16.87 -14.75
N LEU A 133 -3.85 -16.37 -14.03
CA LEU A 133 -4.05 -15.39 -12.97
C LEU A 133 -4.56 -14.04 -13.50
N VAL A 134 -4.06 -13.56 -14.64
CA VAL A 134 -4.61 -12.36 -15.31
C VAL A 134 -6.08 -12.56 -15.64
N ARG A 135 -6.46 -13.71 -16.20
CA ARG A 135 -7.86 -14.04 -16.50
C ARG A 135 -8.74 -14.09 -15.25
N ARG A 136 -8.20 -14.46 -14.10
CA ARG A 136 -8.90 -14.42 -12.81
C ARG A 136 -9.08 -13.00 -12.29
N GLY A 137 -8.30 -12.03 -12.77
CA GLY A 137 -8.42 -10.62 -12.45
C GLY A 137 -7.47 -10.15 -11.37
N VAL A 138 -6.25 -10.72 -11.28
CA VAL A 138 -5.18 -10.12 -10.47
C VAL A 138 -4.91 -8.69 -10.92
N MET A 139 -4.55 -7.83 -10.00
CA MET A 139 -4.20 -6.43 -10.29
C MET A 139 -2.88 -6.31 -11.09
N GLY A 140 -2.05 -7.32 -11.04
CA GLY A 140 -0.74 -7.46 -11.62
C GLY A 140 0.05 -8.48 -10.82
N PHE A 141 1.38 -8.40 -10.89
CA PHE A 141 2.24 -9.41 -10.27
C PHE A 141 3.27 -8.77 -9.35
N LYS A 142 3.69 -9.50 -8.32
CA LYS A 142 4.79 -9.16 -7.41
C LYS A 142 5.91 -10.16 -7.59
N ALA A 143 7.15 -9.66 -7.66
CA ALA A 143 8.38 -10.45 -7.62
C ALA A 143 9.38 -9.89 -6.61
N PHE A 144 10.31 -10.72 -6.18
CA PHE A 144 11.47 -10.36 -5.38
C PHE A 144 12.74 -10.61 -6.18
N MET A 145 13.70 -9.70 -6.12
CA MET A 145 15.05 -9.87 -6.67
C MET A 145 16.03 -10.44 -5.64
N CYS A 146 15.64 -10.55 -4.38
CA CYS A 146 16.41 -11.16 -3.29
C CYS A 146 15.49 -12.08 -2.47
N PRO A 147 16.01 -12.90 -1.55
CA PRO A 147 15.19 -13.74 -0.69
C PRO A 147 14.08 -12.94 0.02
N SER A 148 12.83 -13.40 -0.12
CA SER A 148 11.65 -12.75 0.46
C SER A 148 11.52 -12.92 1.97
N GLY A 149 12.24 -13.89 2.54
CA GLY A 149 12.15 -14.29 3.95
C GLY A 149 11.26 -15.50 4.20
N ILE A 150 10.58 -16.01 3.16
CA ILE A 150 9.82 -17.27 3.22
C ILE A 150 10.17 -18.16 2.03
N ASP A 151 10.26 -19.45 2.26
CA ASP A 151 10.68 -20.44 1.24
C ASP A 151 9.62 -20.61 0.13
N GLU A 152 8.35 -20.39 0.47
CA GLU A 152 7.22 -20.53 -0.44
C GLU A 152 7.17 -19.45 -1.52
N PHE A 153 7.93 -18.34 -1.34
CA PHE A 153 8.02 -17.26 -2.31
C PHE A 153 9.48 -16.95 -2.66
N PRO A 154 10.14 -17.81 -3.48
CA PRO A 154 11.54 -17.65 -3.85
C PRO A 154 11.78 -16.41 -4.72
N ALA A 155 13.00 -15.88 -4.65
CA ALA A 155 13.45 -14.78 -5.49
C ALA A 155 13.57 -15.20 -6.96
N CYS A 156 13.25 -14.28 -7.87
CA CYS A 156 13.53 -14.43 -9.29
C CYS A 156 15.00 -14.14 -9.58
N ASP A 157 15.65 -15.01 -10.32
CA ASP A 157 16.89 -14.68 -10.99
C ASP A 157 16.64 -13.79 -12.23
N GLU A 158 17.70 -13.31 -12.86
CA GLU A 158 17.56 -12.41 -14.02
C GLU A 158 16.76 -13.05 -15.16
N ALA A 159 16.94 -14.33 -15.43
CA ALA A 159 16.27 -15.03 -16.52
C ALA A 159 14.76 -15.11 -16.25
N SER A 160 14.38 -15.56 -15.06
CA SER A 160 12.98 -15.65 -14.62
C SER A 160 12.30 -14.28 -14.59
N LEU A 161 13.02 -13.25 -14.12
CA LEU A 161 12.50 -11.89 -14.06
C LEU A 161 12.26 -11.32 -15.47
N ARG A 162 13.20 -11.49 -16.39
CA ARG A 162 13.12 -11.04 -17.79
C ARG A 162 12.01 -11.74 -18.55
N GLU A 163 11.91 -13.05 -18.43
CA GLU A 163 10.87 -13.84 -19.09
C GLU A 163 9.48 -13.52 -18.53
N GLY A 164 9.38 -13.40 -17.18
CA GLY A 164 8.16 -12.96 -16.51
C GLY A 164 7.73 -11.57 -16.94
N MET A 165 8.62 -10.59 -16.99
CA MET A 165 8.33 -9.23 -17.46
C MET A 165 7.83 -9.23 -18.89
N LYS A 166 8.46 -10.01 -19.77
CA LYS A 166 7.98 -10.14 -21.17
C LYS A 166 6.56 -10.69 -21.22
N ARG A 167 6.28 -11.78 -20.51
CA ARG A 167 4.96 -12.39 -20.45
C ARG A 167 3.89 -11.44 -19.88
N ILE A 168 4.24 -10.70 -18.83
CA ILE A 168 3.35 -9.72 -18.19
C ILE A 168 3.08 -8.55 -19.14
N ALA A 169 4.09 -8.08 -19.89
CA ALA A 169 3.93 -7.04 -20.89
C ALA A 169 3.00 -7.46 -22.03
N ASP A 170 3.18 -8.69 -22.58
CA ASP A 170 2.33 -9.26 -23.63
C ASP A 170 0.85 -9.34 -23.22
N LEU A 171 0.57 -9.42 -21.91
CA LEU A 171 -0.77 -9.46 -21.32
C LEU A 171 -1.29 -8.06 -20.91
N GLY A 172 -0.55 -6.99 -21.17
CA GLY A 172 -0.91 -5.63 -20.78
C GLY A 172 -1.01 -5.42 -19.26
N SER A 173 -0.33 -6.26 -18.48
CA SER A 173 -0.32 -6.22 -17.01
C SER A 173 0.90 -5.48 -16.46
N ILE A 174 1.09 -5.46 -15.15
CA ILE A 174 2.15 -4.74 -14.44
C ILE A 174 2.92 -5.67 -13.51
N LEU A 175 4.25 -5.45 -13.40
CA LEU A 175 5.07 -6.11 -12.39
C LEU A 175 5.48 -5.15 -11.29
N LEU A 176 5.26 -5.57 -10.04
CA LEU A 176 5.74 -4.93 -8.82
C LEU A 176 7.02 -5.65 -8.37
N VAL A 177 8.05 -4.91 -7.99
CA VAL A 177 9.35 -5.52 -7.64
C VAL A 177 9.84 -5.04 -6.29
N HIS A 178 10.12 -5.99 -5.38
CA HIS A 178 11.01 -5.77 -4.25
C HIS A 178 12.44 -5.76 -4.79
N ALA A 179 13.05 -4.61 -4.84
CA ALA A 179 14.29 -4.38 -5.54
C ALA A 179 15.47 -4.22 -4.56
N GLU A 180 16.10 -5.30 -4.18
CA GLU A 180 17.42 -5.33 -3.53
C GLU A 180 18.32 -6.33 -4.26
N ASP A 181 19.55 -5.92 -4.60
CA ASP A 181 20.52 -6.74 -5.33
C ASP A 181 21.14 -7.78 -4.39
N PRO A 182 20.90 -9.09 -4.61
CA PRO A 182 21.38 -10.14 -3.73
C PRO A 182 22.92 -10.21 -3.67
N ALA A 183 23.63 -9.75 -4.70
CA ALA A 183 25.09 -9.72 -4.70
C ALA A 183 25.68 -8.71 -3.70
N LEU A 184 24.90 -7.71 -3.32
CA LEU A 184 25.29 -6.68 -2.35
C LEU A 184 24.74 -6.94 -0.95
N LEU A 185 23.77 -7.84 -0.81
CA LEU A 185 23.26 -8.26 0.49
C LEU A 185 24.28 -9.18 1.17
N ARG A 186 24.31 -9.16 2.49
CA ARG A 186 25.21 -9.95 3.31
C ARG A 186 24.49 -10.50 4.53
N ASP A 187 24.94 -11.60 5.07
CA ASP A 187 24.48 -12.04 6.37
C ASP A 187 24.92 -11.05 7.46
N PRO A 188 24.04 -10.68 8.38
CA PRO A 188 24.41 -9.81 9.50
C PRO A 188 25.54 -10.46 10.31
N ARG A 189 26.64 -9.74 10.52
CA ARG A 189 27.81 -10.25 11.25
C ARG A 189 27.56 -10.48 12.74
N GLY A 190 26.54 -9.82 13.29
CA GLY A 190 26.15 -9.91 14.69
C GLY A 190 24.65 -9.71 14.86
N PRO A 191 24.17 -9.75 16.10
CA PRO A 191 22.74 -9.71 16.41
C PRO A 191 22.15 -8.29 16.47
N THR A 192 22.95 -7.24 16.29
CA THR A 192 22.50 -5.86 16.54
C THR A 192 21.69 -5.27 15.38
N ALA A 193 20.91 -4.23 15.66
CA ALA A 193 20.22 -3.42 14.65
C ALA A 193 21.22 -2.86 13.62
N ARG A 194 22.40 -2.43 14.08
CA ARG A 194 23.47 -1.90 13.20
C ARG A 194 24.03 -2.97 12.28
N ASP A 195 24.18 -4.21 12.74
CA ASP A 195 24.63 -5.32 11.88
C ASP A 195 23.59 -5.61 10.80
N PHE A 196 22.29 -5.55 11.14
CA PHE A 196 21.21 -5.67 10.17
C PHE A 196 21.25 -4.54 9.12
N LEU A 197 21.38 -3.26 9.53
CA LEU A 197 21.51 -2.14 8.60
C LEU A 197 22.69 -2.31 7.62
N ARG A 198 23.86 -2.74 8.13
CA ARG A 198 25.04 -2.99 7.30
C ARG A 198 24.92 -4.18 6.36
N SER A 199 24.05 -5.11 6.66
CA SER A 199 23.80 -6.28 5.82
C SER A 199 22.99 -5.95 4.56
N ARG A 200 22.26 -4.83 4.55
CA ARG A 200 21.37 -4.39 3.47
C ARG A 200 21.67 -2.93 3.08
N PRO A 201 22.83 -2.68 2.42
CA PRO A 201 23.26 -1.32 2.11
C PRO A 201 22.34 -0.63 1.10
N PRO A 202 22.23 0.73 1.12
CA PRO A 202 21.42 1.48 0.17
C PRO A 202 21.75 1.22 -1.30
N GLU A 203 22.99 0.85 -1.60
CA GLU A 203 23.45 0.49 -2.93
C GLU A 203 22.74 -0.74 -3.48
N ALA A 204 22.37 -1.70 -2.62
CA ALA A 204 21.64 -2.90 -3.03
C ALA A 204 20.29 -2.54 -3.64
N GLU A 205 19.53 -1.63 -3.01
CA GLU A 205 18.28 -1.13 -3.56
C GLU A 205 18.49 -0.35 -4.87
N ARG A 206 19.43 0.58 -4.89
CA ARG A 206 19.72 1.40 -6.06
C ARG A 206 20.06 0.57 -7.30
N TRP A 207 20.96 -0.41 -7.16
CA TRP A 207 21.37 -1.25 -8.28
C TRP A 207 20.25 -2.16 -8.76
N ALA A 208 19.48 -2.74 -7.85
CA ALA A 208 18.33 -3.57 -8.21
C ALA A 208 17.25 -2.76 -8.93
N ILE A 209 16.94 -1.54 -8.49
CA ILE A 209 16.01 -0.64 -9.17
C ILE A 209 16.49 -0.35 -10.60
N GLN A 210 17.77 0.01 -10.79
CA GLN A 210 18.31 0.29 -12.12
C GLN A 210 18.27 -0.95 -13.02
N HIS A 211 18.54 -2.13 -12.48
CA HIS A 211 18.46 -3.39 -13.20
C HIS A 211 17.02 -3.74 -13.59
N ALA A 212 16.08 -3.63 -12.67
CA ALA A 212 14.66 -3.84 -12.98
C ALA A 212 14.14 -2.88 -14.07
N ILE A 213 14.53 -1.60 -13.99
CA ILE A 213 14.23 -0.60 -15.03
C ILE A 213 14.80 -0.99 -16.39
N ALA A 214 16.05 -1.45 -16.45
CA ALA A 214 16.68 -1.86 -17.71
C ALA A 214 15.98 -3.07 -18.33
N ILE A 215 15.52 -4.03 -17.52
CA ILE A 215 14.72 -5.16 -18.02
C ILE A 215 13.34 -4.69 -18.49
N ALA A 216 12.68 -3.79 -17.75
CA ALA A 216 11.38 -3.25 -18.12
C ALA A 216 11.46 -2.45 -19.44
N GLU A 217 12.50 -1.64 -19.62
CA GLU A 217 12.78 -0.91 -20.87
C GLU A 217 12.98 -1.87 -22.05
N ALA A 218 13.71 -2.96 -21.85
CA ALA A 218 13.98 -3.96 -22.89
C ALA A 218 12.77 -4.84 -23.23
N THR A 219 11.82 -5.02 -22.31
CA THR A 219 10.65 -5.89 -22.47
C THR A 219 9.35 -5.13 -22.73
N GLY A 220 9.33 -3.80 -22.55
CA GLY A 220 8.12 -2.99 -22.58
C GLY A 220 7.17 -3.22 -21.39
N CYS A 221 7.65 -3.84 -20.31
CA CYS A 221 6.83 -4.14 -19.14
C CYS A 221 6.54 -2.89 -18.31
N SER A 222 5.28 -2.68 -17.95
CA SER A 222 4.90 -1.73 -16.90
C SER A 222 5.54 -2.18 -15.58
N LEU A 223 6.33 -1.28 -14.95
CA LEU A 223 7.09 -1.58 -13.73
C LEU A 223 6.65 -0.69 -12.57
N HIS A 224 6.52 -1.28 -11.38
CA HIS A 224 6.33 -0.55 -10.15
C HIS A 224 7.33 -1.02 -9.08
N ILE A 225 8.12 -0.10 -8.54
CA ILE A 225 9.04 -0.42 -7.44
C ILE A 225 8.31 -0.16 -6.12
N VAL A 226 8.15 -1.22 -5.33
CA VAL A 226 7.45 -1.13 -4.04
C VAL A 226 8.36 -0.58 -2.95
N HIS A 227 7.78 0.02 -1.91
CA HIS A 227 8.43 0.46 -0.66
C HIS A 227 9.85 1.03 -0.86
N VAL A 228 10.03 1.92 -1.84
CA VAL A 228 11.32 2.60 -2.10
C VAL A 228 11.77 3.31 -0.82
N SER A 229 13.03 3.06 -0.41
CA SER A 229 13.59 3.56 0.84
C SER A 229 14.68 4.62 0.64
N THR A 230 15.25 4.74 -0.58
CA THR A 230 16.37 5.66 -0.85
C THR A 230 16.01 6.74 -1.87
N GLY A 231 16.51 7.96 -1.63
CA GLY A 231 16.33 9.07 -2.55
C GLY A 231 16.98 8.82 -3.92
N ARG A 232 18.06 8.03 -3.97
CA ARG A 232 18.69 7.62 -5.23
C ARG A 232 17.84 6.64 -6.02
N GLY A 233 17.12 5.74 -5.32
CA GLY A 233 16.15 4.85 -5.95
C GLY A 233 14.98 5.63 -6.56
N ALA A 234 14.41 6.57 -5.80
CA ALA A 234 13.35 7.45 -6.27
C ALA A 234 13.80 8.26 -7.51
N LYS A 235 15.01 8.80 -7.50
CA LYS A 235 15.57 9.52 -8.64
C LYS A 235 15.74 8.64 -9.88
N ALA A 236 16.21 7.40 -9.72
CA ALA A 236 16.37 6.46 -10.84
C ALA A 236 15.03 6.16 -11.53
N ILE A 237 13.95 6.01 -10.75
CA ILE A 237 12.58 5.83 -11.28
C ILE A 237 12.13 7.07 -12.07
N ASP A 238 12.34 8.25 -11.53
CA ASP A 238 12.00 9.52 -12.18
C ASP A 238 12.75 9.70 -13.51
N GLU A 239 14.05 9.45 -13.52
CA GLU A 239 14.88 9.48 -14.73
C GLU A 239 14.41 8.47 -15.79
N ALA A 240 13.97 7.28 -15.39
CA ALA A 240 13.43 6.27 -16.29
C ALA A 240 12.12 6.76 -16.93
N ARG A 241 11.22 7.35 -16.14
CA ARG A 241 9.97 7.93 -16.65
C ARG A 241 10.22 9.06 -17.67
N HIS A 242 11.20 9.92 -17.42
CA HIS A 242 11.60 10.97 -18.37
C HIS A 242 12.17 10.41 -19.69
N ARG A 243 12.70 9.20 -19.69
CA ARG A 243 13.11 8.48 -20.90
C ARG A 243 11.96 7.73 -21.59
N GLY A 244 10.75 7.75 -21.02
CA GLY A 244 9.56 7.10 -21.58
C GLY A 244 9.35 5.65 -21.08
N VAL A 245 10.11 5.17 -20.10
CA VAL A 245 9.86 3.87 -19.46
C VAL A 245 8.62 3.99 -18.56
N ASP A 246 7.67 3.08 -18.69
CA ASP A 246 6.50 3.02 -17.80
C ASP A 246 6.89 2.46 -16.42
N ALA A 247 7.61 3.26 -15.65
CA ALA A 247 8.10 2.94 -14.32
C ALA A 247 7.52 3.90 -13.27
N THR A 248 7.12 3.38 -12.12
CA THR A 248 6.66 4.14 -10.95
C THR A 248 7.21 3.54 -9.67
N GLY A 249 7.00 4.21 -8.55
CA GLY A 249 7.37 3.69 -7.23
C GLY A 249 6.49 4.26 -6.12
N GLU A 250 6.45 3.57 -5.01
CA GLU A 250 5.76 3.94 -3.80
C GLU A 250 6.72 3.95 -2.61
N THR A 251 6.37 4.69 -1.56
CA THR A 251 7.08 4.67 -0.28
C THR A 251 6.10 4.47 0.87
N CYS A 252 6.63 4.36 2.09
CA CYS A 252 5.84 4.06 3.27
C CYS A 252 6.06 5.10 4.37
N PRO A 253 5.10 5.28 5.30
CA PRO A 253 5.24 6.24 6.40
C PRO A 253 6.53 6.05 7.21
N HIS A 254 6.94 4.81 7.45
CA HIS A 254 8.14 4.55 8.22
C HIS A 254 9.43 5.08 7.56
N TYR A 255 9.53 5.13 6.22
CA TYR A 255 10.66 5.77 5.52
C TYR A 255 10.57 7.29 5.50
N LEU A 256 9.38 7.85 5.70
CA LEU A 256 9.18 9.30 5.78
C LEU A 256 9.44 9.85 7.19
N LEU A 257 9.18 9.04 8.22
CA LEU A 257 9.18 9.48 9.62
C LEU A 257 10.46 9.10 10.38
N TYR A 258 11.06 7.95 10.05
CA TYR A 258 12.18 7.42 10.80
C TYR A 258 13.45 7.34 9.95
N ALA A 259 14.60 7.48 10.61
CA ALA A 259 15.91 7.26 10.03
C ALA A 259 16.54 5.97 10.60
N ASP A 260 17.63 5.52 9.99
CA ASP A 260 18.41 4.38 10.44
C ASP A 260 18.90 4.51 11.91
N THR A 261 19.16 5.74 12.34
CA THR A 261 19.54 6.07 13.73
C THR A 261 18.43 5.80 14.74
N ASP A 262 17.17 5.72 14.30
CA ASP A 262 16.04 5.42 15.17
C ASP A 262 15.89 3.92 15.44
N LEU A 263 16.49 3.04 14.61
CA LEU A 263 16.26 1.60 14.65
C LEU A 263 16.68 0.95 15.99
N GLU A 264 17.77 1.42 16.60
CA GLU A 264 18.21 0.92 17.92
C GLU A 264 17.18 1.22 19.01
N ARG A 265 16.58 2.41 19.00
CA ARG A 265 15.55 2.84 19.96
C ARG A 265 14.20 2.16 19.72
N LEU A 266 13.79 2.03 18.46
CA LEU A 266 12.50 1.45 18.09
C LEU A 266 12.51 -0.08 18.12
N GLY A 267 13.67 -0.69 18.07
CA GLY A 267 13.84 -2.13 18.14
C GLY A 267 13.19 -2.89 16.98
N GLY A 268 12.77 -4.11 17.24
CA GLY A 268 12.20 -5.01 16.25
C GLY A 268 10.90 -4.49 15.60
N PHE A 269 10.17 -3.60 16.27
CA PHE A 269 8.95 -3.01 15.67
C PHE A 269 9.23 -2.17 14.44
N ALA A 270 10.44 -1.61 14.31
CA ALA A 270 10.88 -0.85 13.13
C ALA A 270 11.70 -1.68 12.12
N LYS A 271 11.91 -2.99 12.37
CA LYS A 271 12.61 -3.84 11.41
C LYS A 271 11.75 -4.07 10.18
N CYS A 272 12.25 -3.65 9.01
CA CYS A 272 11.65 -3.83 7.69
C CYS A 272 12.73 -4.10 6.64
N ALA A 273 12.33 -4.57 5.47
CA ALA A 273 13.22 -4.79 4.33
C ALA A 273 12.57 -4.18 3.07
N PRO A 274 13.25 -3.20 2.43
CA PRO A 274 14.54 -2.58 2.78
C PRO A 274 14.53 -1.92 4.17
N PRO A 275 15.69 -1.79 4.86
CA PRO A 275 15.72 -1.17 6.18
C PRO A 275 15.54 0.36 6.12
N LEU A 276 15.28 0.97 7.28
CA LEU A 276 15.31 2.42 7.44
C LEU A 276 16.64 2.99 6.94
N ARG A 277 16.62 4.17 6.35
CA ARG A 277 17.77 4.80 5.70
C ARG A 277 18.18 6.09 6.41
N SER A 278 19.23 6.72 5.91
CA SER A 278 19.76 7.97 6.46
C SER A 278 18.70 9.08 6.47
N GLY A 279 18.92 10.10 7.32
CA GLY A 279 18.08 11.29 7.35
C GLY A 279 18.02 12.01 6.00
N ILE A 280 19.08 11.93 5.17
CA ILE A 280 19.12 12.52 3.83
C ILE A 280 18.16 11.77 2.89
N ASP A 281 18.18 10.44 2.92
CA ASP A 281 17.24 9.63 2.12
C ASP A 281 15.80 9.92 2.56
N ARG A 282 15.52 9.91 3.87
CA ARG A 282 14.21 10.27 4.42
C ARG A 282 13.68 11.59 3.87
N GLU A 283 14.50 12.64 3.81
CA GLU A 283 14.09 13.93 3.27
C GLU A 283 13.73 13.89 1.78
N GLN A 284 14.43 13.06 1.01
CA GLN A 284 14.18 12.93 -0.43
C GLN A 284 12.91 12.13 -0.73
N MET A 285 12.51 11.22 0.16
CA MET A 285 11.34 10.36 -0.02
C MET A 285 10.00 11.12 -0.05
N TRP A 286 9.92 12.32 0.53
CA TRP A 286 8.72 13.18 0.49
C TRP A 286 8.26 13.60 -0.91
N ARG A 287 9.03 13.29 -1.96
CA ARG A 287 8.71 13.60 -3.36
C ARG A 287 8.06 12.42 -4.10
N ILE A 288 8.01 11.24 -3.50
CA ILE A 288 7.42 10.06 -4.13
C ILE A 288 5.90 10.26 -4.30
N PRO A 289 5.35 9.90 -5.48
CA PRO A 289 3.97 10.22 -5.82
C PRO A 289 2.91 9.29 -5.18
N MET A 290 3.33 8.22 -4.50
CA MET A 290 2.43 7.24 -3.86
C MET A 290 2.96 6.86 -2.48
N VAL A 291 2.06 6.87 -1.49
CA VAL A 291 2.34 6.44 -0.12
C VAL A 291 1.37 5.36 0.28
N VAL A 292 1.90 4.21 0.62
CA VAL A 292 1.19 2.99 1.03
C VAL A 292 1.72 2.52 2.38
N SER A 293 1.04 1.61 3.04
CA SER A 293 1.46 1.22 4.39
C SER A 293 2.60 0.21 4.42
N ASP A 294 2.68 -0.68 3.46
CA ASP A 294 3.42 -1.95 3.56
C ASP A 294 3.10 -2.66 4.88
N HIS A 295 1.80 -2.70 5.22
CA HIS A 295 1.33 -3.35 6.42
C HIS A 295 1.66 -4.83 6.39
N SER A 296 2.70 -5.21 7.13
CA SER A 296 3.25 -6.57 7.18
C SER A 296 3.36 -7.04 8.64
N PRO A 297 2.23 -7.34 9.27
CA PRO A 297 2.14 -7.71 10.68
C PRO A 297 2.68 -9.11 10.96
N ALA A 298 2.99 -9.35 12.22
CA ALA A 298 3.36 -10.65 12.76
C ALA A 298 2.93 -10.74 14.23
N THR A 299 3.10 -11.89 14.86
CA THR A 299 2.87 -12.03 16.30
C THR A 299 3.96 -11.31 17.11
N LEU A 300 3.65 -10.98 18.36
CA LEU A 300 4.53 -10.17 19.21
C LEU A 300 5.87 -10.88 19.47
N ASP A 301 5.88 -12.19 19.62
CA ASP A 301 7.09 -13.00 19.82
C ASP A 301 8.05 -12.92 18.63
N LEU A 302 7.55 -12.79 17.42
CA LEU A 302 8.37 -12.58 16.21
C LEU A 302 8.95 -11.17 16.09
N LYS A 303 8.41 -10.21 16.84
CA LYS A 303 8.84 -8.81 16.82
C LYS A 303 9.72 -8.42 18.00
N GLN A 304 9.89 -9.31 18.99
CA GLN A 304 10.68 -9.09 20.19
C GLN A 304 11.93 -9.97 20.21
N GLY A 305 12.95 -9.53 20.94
CA GLY A 305 14.19 -10.26 21.15
C GLY A 305 15.43 -9.39 20.94
N ASP A 306 16.58 -9.91 21.38
CA ASP A 306 17.87 -9.21 21.32
C ASP A 306 18.67 -9.54 20.04
N ASP A 307 18.17 -10.48 19.23
CA ASP A 307 18.83 -10.90 17.99
C ASP A 307 18.05 -10.46 16.75
N PHE A 308 18.47 -9.35 16.15
CA PHE A 308 17.86 -8.81 14.93
C PHE A 308 17.83 -9.78 13.75
N ARG A 309 18.66 -10.82 13.74
CA ARG A 309 18.64 -11.85 12.69
C ARG A 309 17.36 -12.67 12.72
N ARG A 310 16.78 -12.86 13.94
CA ARG A 310 15.59 -13.68 14.20
C ARG A 310 14.29 -12.89 14.19
N ILE A 311 14.35 -11.57 14.38
CA ILE A 311 13.16 -10.72 14.39
C ILE A 311 12.56 -10.67 12.99
N TRP A 312 11.24 -10.83 12.88
CA TRP A 312 10.52 -10.69 11.63
C TRP A 312 10.62 -9.25 11.08
N GLY A 313 10.91 -9.14 9.78
CA GLY A 313 10.96 -7.85 9.06
C GLY A 313 9.58 -7.50 8.50
N GLY A 314 8.89 -6.57 9.14
CA GLY A 314 7.59 -6.07 8.71
C GLY A 314 7.02 -5.11 9.73
N ILE A 315 6.23 -4.14 9.29
CA ILE A 315 5.67 -3.06 10.11
C ILE A 315 4.14 -3.07 10.03
N SER A 316 3.48 -3.00 11.20
CA SER A 316 2.03 -2.77 11.28
C SER A 316 1.74 -1.28 11.20
N GLY A 317 1.07 -0.79 10.14
CA GLY A 317 0.93 0.65 9.91
C GLY A 317 -0.29 1.12 9.14
N CYS A 318 -1.13 0.24 8.57
CA CYS A 318 -2.19 0.65 7.63
C CYS A 318 -3.25 1.58 8.24
N GLN A 319 -3.59 1.43 9.52
CA GLN A 319 -4.62 2.23 10.18
C GLN A 319 -4.26 3.72 10.26
N SER A 320 -2.98 4.06 10.40
CA SER A 320 -2.56 5.42 10.75
C SER A 320 -1.82 6.17 9.63
N THR A 321 -1.61 5.56 8.48
CA THR A 321 -0.82 6.15 7.37
C THR A 321 -1.29 7.55 7.00
N ARG A 322 -2.58 7.76 6.74
CA ARG A 322 -3.13 9.05 6.30
C ARG A 322 -3.06 10.10 7.42
N GLN A 323 -3.37 9.71 8.64
CA GLN A 323 -3.31 10.59 9.82
C GLN A 323 -1.88 11.02 10.15
N LEU A 324 -0.90 10.12 9.96
CA LEU A 324 0.53 10.44 10.10
C LEU A 324 0.97 11.48 9.07
N LEU A 325 0.55 11.33 7.80
CA LEU A 325 0.86 12.31 6.74
C LEU A 325 0.23 13.67 7.03
N LEU A 326 -1.03 13.70 7.51
CA LEU A 326 -1.71 14.95 7.91
C LEU A 326 -1.02 15.67 9.08
N ALA A 327 -0.37 14.93 9.97
CA ALA A 327 0.35 15.50 11.10
C ALA A 327 1.71 16.12 10.73
N GLN A 328 2.22 15.78 9.54
CA GLN A 328 3.46 16.36 9.04
C GLN A 328 3.13 17.58 8.17
N ASP A 329 3.34 18.78 8.59
CA ASP A 329 3.08 20.00 7.80
C ASP A 329 3.98 20.13 6.54
N ARG A 330 4.19 18.99 5.83
CA ARG A 330 5.04 18.88 4.65
C ARG A 330 4.28 18.73 3.34
N LEU A 331 3.07 18.23 3.42
CA LEU A 331 2.21 18.00 2.26
C LEU A 331 0.92 18.81 2.41
N ALA A 332 0.55 19.52 1.35
CA ALA A 332 -0.78 20.15 1.29
C ALA A 332 -1.88 19.06 1.25
N LEU A 333 -3.07 19.39 1.74
CA LEU A 333 -4.21 18.45 1.75
C LEU A 333 -4.49 17.82 0.38
N PRO A 334 -4.47 18.58 -0.76
CA PRO A 334 -4.62 17.99 -2.10
C PRO A 334 -3.53 16.97 -2.45
N THR A 335 -2.30 17.21 -2.01
CA THR A 335 -1.20 16.25 -2.23
C THR A 335 -1.44 14.97 -1.45
N ILE A 336 -1.94 15.05 -0.19
CA ILE A 336 -2.28 13.86 0.60
C ILE A 336 -3.38 13.06 -0.09
N ALA A 337 -4.45 13.72 -0.58
CA ALA A 337 -5.48 13.06 -1.39
C ALA A 337 -4.88 12.38 -2.64
N ALA A 338 -3.93 13.05 -3.31
CA ALA A 338 -3.28 12.49 -4.49
C ALA A 338 -2.45 11.24 -4.17
N VAL A 339 -1.53 11.33 -3.20
CA VAL A 339 -0.54 10.27 -2.93
C VAL A 339 -1.13 9.05 -2.23
N THR A 340 -2.29 9.18 -1.56
CA THR A 340 -2.97 8.08 -0.87
C THR A 340 -4.23 7.59 -1.60
N SER A 341 -4.58 8.15 -2.76
CA SER A 341 -5.82 7.82 -3.46
C SER A 341 -5.67 7.91 -4.99
N SER A 342 -5.78 9.10 -5.60
CA SER A 342 -5.92 9.24 -7.05
C SER A 342 -4.69 8.81 -7.86
N ASN A 343 -3.47 8.97 -7.34
CA ASN A 343 -2.27 8.51 -8.03
C ASN A 343 -2.21 6.97 -8.07
N ILE A 344 -2.62 6.32 -6.99
CA ILE A 344 -2.69 4.86 -6.87
C ILE A 344 -3.77 4.33 -7.81
N ALA A 345 -4.98 4.92 -7.77
CA ALA A 345 -6.07 4.53 -8.66
C ALA A 345 -5.67 4.62 -10.13
N ARG A 346 -5.03 5.72 -10.53
CA ARG A 346 -4.55 5.92 -11.91
C ARG A 346 -3.49 4.89 -12.29
N ARG A 347 -2.50 4.65 -11.40
CA ARG A 347 -1.43 3.69 -11.68
C ARG A 347 -1.95 2.29 -11.90
N PHE A 348 -2.89 1.85 -11.09
CA PHE A 348 -3.42 0.49 -11.12
C PHE A 348 -4.77 0.38 -11.86
N ARG A 349 -5.12 1.41 -12.65
CA ARG A 349 -6.30 1.42 -13.54
C ARG A 349 -7.62 1.12 -12.82
N LEU A 350 -7.81 1.71 -11.66
CA LEU A 350 -9.09 1.65 -10.93
C LEU A 350 -9.98 2.79 -11.44
N ALA A 351 -10.85 2.50 -12.40
CA ALA A 351 -11.52 3.51 -13.21
C ALA A 351 -12.50 4.40 -12.41
N ASP A 352 -13.13 3.83 -11.41
CA ASP A 352 -14.22 4.44 -10.63
C ASP A 352 -13.84 4.73 -9.16
N LYS A 353 -12.52 4.76 -8.85
CA LYS A 353 -12.01 4.98 -7.50
C LYS A 353 -10.95 6.08 -7.42
N GLY A 354 -10.73 6.57 -6.21
CA GLY A 354 -9.62 7.46 -5.89
C GLY A 354 -9.85 8.94 -6.15
N ASP A 355 -11.06 9.34 -6.54
CA ASP A 355 -11.45 10.73 -6.70
C ASP A 355 -12.90 10.97 -6.27
N VAL A 356 -13.30 12.25 -6.16
CA VAL A 356 -14.68 12.67 -5.97
C VAL A 356 -15.13 13.36 -7.26
N ALA A 357 -15.85 12.62 -8.08
CA ALA A 357 -16.38 13.09 -9.35
C ALA A 357 -17.65 12.29 -9.74
N PRO A 358 -18.56 12.86 -10.55
CA PRO A 358 -19.72 12.11 -11.04
C PRO A 358 -19.32 10.83 -11.75
N GLY A 359 -20.00 9.73 -11.42
CA GLY A 359 -19.74 8.38 -11.93
C GLY A 359 -18.73 7.57 -11.11
N PHE A 360 -17.99 8.19 -10.20
CA PHE A 360 -17.10 7.47 -9.28
C PHE A 360 -17.89 6.81 -8.15
N ASP A 361 -17.36 5.72 -7.62
CA ASP A 361 -17.87 5.14 -6.38
C ASP A 361 -17.87 6.19 -5.27
N ALA A 362 -18.92 6.21 -4.47
CA ALA A 362 -19.02 7.12 -3.32
C ALA A 362 -18.15 6.63 -2.16
N ASP A 363 -16.86 6.54 -2.42
CA ASP A 363 -15.81 6.15 -1.51
C ASP A 363 -15.23 7.41 -0.85
N LEU A 364 -15.62 7.65 0.40
CA LEU A 364 -15.34 8.91 1.09
C LEU A 364 -14.75 8.67 2.48
N TRP A 365 -13.80 9.51 2.86
CA TRP A 365 -13.28 9.63 4.22
C TRP A 365 -13.71 10.98 4.81
N ILE A 366 -14.64 10.95 5.76
CA ILE A 366 -15.11 12.12 6.50
C ILE A 366 -14.30 12.19 7.80
N VAL A 367 -13.58 13.29 7.98
CA VAL A 367 -12.54 13.40 9.00
C VAL A 367 -12.54 14.76 9.69
N ASP A 368 -12.41 14.74 11.01
CA ASP A 368 -12.11 15.91 11.83
C ASP A 368 -10.59 16.07 11.93
N LEU A 369 -10.02 17.19 11.47
CA LEU A 369 -8.57 17.42 11.49
C LEU A 369 -8.02 17.78 12.89
N ALA A 370 -8.64 17.29 13.96
CA ALA A 370 -8.13 17.37 15.31
C ALA A 370 -6.81 16.59 15.45
N GLN A 371 -5.93 17.08 16.34
CA GLN A 371 -4.70 16.39 16.71
C GLN A 371 -4.99 15.33 17.77
N ASP A 372 -4.31 14.20 17.68
CA ASP A 372 -4.32 13.11 18.65
C ASP A 372 -2.98 12.37 18.65
N VAL A 373 -2.87 11.29 19.40
CA VAL A 373 -1.73 10.37 19.41
C VAL A 373 -2.20 8.96 19.13
N ILE A 374 -1.34 8.14 18.54
CA ILE A 374 -1.63 6.71 18.32
C ILE A 374 -1.47 6.00 19.66
N ARG A 375 -2.54 5.37 20.14
CA ARG A 375 -2.55 4.52 21.33
C ARG A 375 -2.75 3.06 20.92
N ARG A 376 -2.13 2.17 21.67
CA ARG A 376 -2.22 0.74 21.44
C ARG A 376 -3.66 0.22 21.48
N GLU A 377 -4.43 0.68 22.43
CA GLU A 377 -5.83 0.29 22.63
C GLU A 377 -6.77 0.72 21.50
N ASP A 378 -6.36 1.69 20.68
CA ASP A 378 -7.12 2.19 19.52
C ASP A 378 -6.80 1.41 18.23
N LEU A 379 -5.78 0.55 18.25
CA LEU A 379 -5.36 -0.24 17.08
C LEU A 379 -6.31 -1.43 16.87
N LEU A 380 -6.81 -1.56 15.67
CA LEU A 380 -7.72 -2.64 15.26
C LEU A 380 -7.01 -3.85 14.66
N TYR A 381 -5.67 -3.83 14.63
CA TYR A 381 -4.87 -4.98 14.21
C TYR A 381 -5.12 -6.17 15.11
N ARG A 382 -5.03 -7.37 14.56
CA ARG A 382 -5.11 -8.59 15.36
C ARG A 382 -4.05 -8.62 16.48
N ASN A 383 -2.85 -8.16 16.16
CA ASN A 383 -1.78 -7.94 17.13
C ASN A 383 -1.65 -6.42 17.35
N GLN A 384 -2.21 -5.92 18.44
CA GLN A 384 -2.34 -4.49 18.75
C GLN A 384 -1.00 -3.86 19.13
N PHE A 385 -0.11 -3.69 18.15
CA PHE A 385 1.12 -2.90 18.27
C PHE A 385 1.50 -2.25 16.95
N SER A 386 2.24 -1.16 17.02
CA SER A 386 2.81 -0.49 15.85
C SER A 386 4.08 0.25 16.24
N VAL A 387 5.01 0.41 15.29
CA VAL A 387 6.16 1.32 15.46
C VAL A 387 5.72 2.77 15.62
N HIS A 388 4.50 3.08 15.20
CA HIS A 388 3.93 4.43 15.25
C HIS A 388 3.22 4.75 16.57
N GLU A 389 3.17 3.83 17.53
CA GLU A 389 2.60 4.07 18.85
C GLU A 389 3.27 5.29 19.54
N GLY A 390 2.45 6.19 20.08
CA GLY A 390 2.90 7.44 20.68
C GLY A 390 3.20 8.58 19.69
N GLN A 391 3.15 8.34 18.37
CA GLN A 391 3.30 9.40 17.37
C GLN A 391 2.07 10.30 17.35
N MET A 392 2.32 11.58 17.15
CA MET A 392 1.25 12.55 16.88
C MET A 392 0.60 12.25 15.52
N ILE A 393 -0.71 12.28 15.49
CA ILE A 393 -1.54 12.20 14.29
C ILE A 393 -2.45 13.42 14.20
N ARG A 394 -2.93 13.66 12.98
CA ARG A 394 -3.98 14.63 12.70
C ARG A 394 -5.05 13.96 11.83
N GLY A 395 -6.30 14.05 12.25
CA GLY A 395 -7.40 13.45 11.51
C GLY A 395 -8.07 12.29 12.25
N ARG A 396 -9.05 12.62 13.08
CA ARG A 396 -9.95 11.65 13.68
C ARG A 396 -11.01 11.25 12.67
N THR A 397 -11.03 9.99 12.27
CA THR A 397 -12.07 9.46 11.38
C THR A 397 -13.44 9.60 12.02
N VAL A 398 -14.35 10.28 11.34
CA VAL A 398 -15.75 10.39 11.72
C VAL A 398 -16.56 9.29 11.02
N LYS A 399 -16.34 9.14 9.70
CA LYS A 399 -16.93 8.05 8.90
C LYS A 399 -16.04 7.70 7.72
N THR A 400 -16.02 6.42 7.38
CA THR A 400 -15.50 5.92 6.11
C THR A 400 -16.67 5.31 5.35
N LEU A 401 -16.94 5.84 4.16
CA LEU A 401 -18.01 5.35 3.28
C LEU A 401 -17.42 4.58 2.12
N VAL A 402 -17.90 3.39 1.92
CA VAL A 402 -17.58 2.51 0.77
C VAL A 402 -18.84 2.43 -0.08
N ARG A 403 -18.80 2.98 -1.27
CA ARG A 403 -19.97 3.08 -2.16
C ARG A 403 -21.19 3.67 -1.42
N GLY A 404 -20.97 4.76 -0.69
CA GLY A 404 -22.02 5.47 0.05
C GLY A 404 -22.55 4.75 1.30
N GLN A 405 -22.04 3.59 1.65
CA GLN A 405 -22.39 2.88 2.88
C GLN A 405 -21.22 2.95 3.87
N GLU A 406 -21.53 2.98 5.15
CA GLU A 406 -20.51 2.95 6.19
C GLU A 406 -19.71 1.63 6.07
N ALA A 407 -18.37 1.71 6.18
CA ALA A 407 -17.50 0.56 6.08
C ALA A 407 -17.91 -0.55 7.05
N GLY A 408 -17.77 -1.81 6.65
CA GLY A 408 -18.27 -2.98 7.38
C GLY A 408 -19.48 -3.67 6.72
N ALA A 409 -20.06 -3.08 5.67
CA ALA A 409 -21.15 -3.71 4.92
C ALA A 409 -20.69 -4.79 3.92
N GLY A 410 -19.38 -5.09 3.87
CA GLY A 410 -18.74 -6.06 2.99
C GLY A 410 -18.02 -5.42 1.80
N GLY A 411 -16.84 -5.96 1.49
CA GLY A 411 -15.99 -5.50 0.40
C GLY A 411 -16.35 -6.15 -0.95
N ARG A 412 -16.16 -5.39 -2.04
CA ARG A 412 -16.27 -5.87 -3.42
C ARG A 412 -14.88 -6.20 -3.97
N PHE A 413 -14.76 -7.30 -4.69
CA PHE A 413 -13.55 -7.59 -5.46
C PHE A 413 -13.43 -6.60 -6.63
N ILE A 414 -12.33 -5.85 -6.65
CA ILE A 414 -12.00 -4.89 -7.71
C ILE A 414 -10.94 -5.46 -8.65
N ARG A 415 -11.00 -5.04 -9.91
CA ARG A 415 -10.07 -5.47 -10.97
C ARG A 415 -9.54 -4.25 -11.71
N PRO A 416 -8.37 -4.34 -12.34
CA PRO A 416 -7.92 -3.29 -13.22
C PRO A 416 -8.88 -3.17 -14.41
N ALA A 417 -9.13 -1.94 -14.85
CA ALA A 417 -9.86 -1.73 -16.10
C ALA A 417 -9.09 -2.40 -17.25
N ALA A 418 -9.84 -3.01 -18.19
CA ALA A 418 -9.24 -3.59 -19.38
C ALA A 418 -8.40 -2.54 -20.11
N GLY A 419 -7.23 -2.93 -20.59
CA GLY A 419 -6.38 -2.02 -21.38
C GLY A 419 -7.13 -1.55 -22.63
N LEU A 420 -7.08 -0.23 -22.87
CA LEU A 420 -7.49 0.38 -24.13
C LEU A 420 -6.47 0.05 -25.21
#